data_f21c31c61646d57b82e384a1237bf354
#
_entry.id   f21c31c61646d57b82e384a1237bf354
#
_cell.length_a   1.000
_cell.length_b   1.000
_cell.length_c   1.000
_cell.angle_alpha   90.00
_cell.angle_beta   90.00
_cell.angle_gamma   90.00
#
_symmetry.space_group_name_H-M   'P 1'
#
loop_
_entity.id
_entity.type
_entity.pdbx_description
1 polymer ?
#
loop_
_entity_poly.entity_id
_entity_poly.type
_entity_poly.pdbx_seq_one_letter_code
_entity_poly.pdbx_strand_id
1 'polypeptide(L)'
;LSGSSFDGIPYFAGTFNGNGHTVSGLKISREGSDYGFFRYVGKTGRVKDLTVSGSVQVTGSAENVGGFVGTNYGILENCSFEGTVTGDTNVGGVVGENRADGIVLTCYNKGTIVGTNEVGGICGMNRGILQNCENEGKINDEDLKTTLDLNGIDIGTLNLTQNVVTRNDAGGIAGRSSGTVAGCTNKGEIGYAHIGYNVGGVIGRQSGTVINCKNMGHVMGRKDIGGIIGQAEPYRESEYLSDHLEKVKDDFSE
;
A
#
# COMPACT_ATOMS: atom_id res chain seq x y z
N LEU A 1 3.47 16.65 17.48
CA LEU A 1 3.21 15.43 18.29
C LEU A 1 4.48 14.87 18.95
N SER A 2 5.61 15.55 18.83
CA SER A 2 6.87 15.10 19.45
C SER A 2 6.75 15.07 20.99
N GLY A 3 7.04 13.92 21.60
CA GLY A 3 7.04 13.75 23.06
C GLY A 3 5.73 13.24 23.69
N SER A 4 4.69 12.99 22.91
CA SER A 4 3.45 12.36 23.39
C SER A 4 3.29 10.95 22.84
N SER A 5 2.67 10.04 23.60
CA SER A 5 2.20 8.77 23.09
C SER A 5 0.92 9.00 22.28
N PHE A 6 1.05 9.16 20.97
CA PHE A 6 -0.09 9.29 20.07
C PHE A 6 -0.27 8.01 19.27
N ASP A 7 -1.43 7.38 19.38
CA ASP A 7 -1.72 6.09 18.75
C ASP A 7 -2.64 6.20 17.52
N GLY A 8 -2.80 7.42 17.01
CA GLY A 8 -3.74 7.75 15.94
C GLY A 8 -5.13 8.11 16.47
N ILE A 9 -5.89 8.87 15.69
CA ILE A 9 -7.30 9.17 15.97
C ILE A 9 -8.10 7.89 15.72
N PRO A 10 -8.77 7.29 16.76
CA PRO A 10 -9.33 5.94 16.63
C PRO A 10 -10.39 5.82 15.52
N TYR A 11 -11.33 6.76 15.46
CA TYR A 11 -12.41 6.77 14.46
C TYR A 11 -12.83 8.20 14.15
N PHE A 12 -12.95 8.53 12.87
CA PHE A 12 -13.35 9.86 12.44
C PHE A 12 -14.46 9.79 11.38
N ALA A 13 -15.58 10.44 11.62
CA ALA A 13 -16.76 10.44 10.74
C ALA A 13 -17.30 11.85 10.44
N GLY A 14 -16.59 12.89 10.83
CA GLY A 14 -16.92 14.29 10.58
C GLY A 14 -16.19 14.87 9.37
N THR A 15 -16.17 16.19 9.27
CA THR A 15 -15.37 16.93 8.30
C THR A 15 -14.17 17.57 8.99
N PHE A 16 -12.97 17.25 8.51
CA PHE A 16 -11.71 17.85 8.94
C PHE A 16 -11.10 18.61 7.77
N ASN A 17 -10.96 19.91 7.90
CA ASN A 17 -10.24 20.73 6.95
C ASN A 17 -8.93 21.19 7.56
N GLY A 18 -7.81 20.67 7.05
CA GLY A 18 -6.47 21.06 7.48
C GLY A 18 -6.05 22.46 7.03
N ASN A 19 -6.81 23.06 6.09
CA ASN A 19 -6.58 24.40 5.58
C ASN A 19 -5.12 24.64 5.10
N GLY A 20 -4.50 23.60 4.53
CA GLY A 20 -3.12 23.62 4.06
C GLY A 20 -2.06 23.54 5.16
N HIS A 21 -2.46 23.30 6.41
CA HIS A 21 -1.50 23.16 7.51
C HIS A 21 -0.84 21.78 7.55
N THR A 22 0.27 21.72 8.28
CA THR A 22 1.04 20.49 8.51
C THR A 22 0.98 20.08 9.98
N VAL A 23 0.65 18.84 10.24
CA VAL A 23 0.87 18.17 11.52
C VAL A 23 2.20 17.41 11.44
N SER A 24 3.19 17.89 12.19
CA SER A 24 4.54 17.30 12.19
C SER A 24 4.84 16.53 13.46
N GLY A 25 5.88 15.66 13.38
CA GLY A 25 6.37 14.88 14.51
C GLY A 25 5.45 13.72 14.88
N LEU A 26 4.69 13.18 13.92
CA LEU A 26 3.98 11.93 14.12
C LEU A 26 4.98 10.83 14.44
N LYS A 27 4.74 10.10 15.54
CA LYS A 27 5.53 8.94 15.91
C LYS A 27 4.61 7.87 16.47
N ILE A 28 4.33 6.87 15.65
CA ILE A 28 3.63 5.66 16.05
C ILE A 28 4.63 4.50 16.00
N SER A 29 4.78 3.78 17.12
CA SER A 29 5.59 2.57 17.21
C SER A 29 4.81 1.58 18.05
N ARG A 30 4.15 0.62 17.40
CA ARG A 30 3.16 -0.30 18.01
C ARG A 30 3.21 -1.67 17.33
N GLU A 31 2.51 -2.60 17.94
CA GLU A 31 2.09 -3.87 17.33
C GLU A 31 0.60 -3.83 17.02
N GLY A 32 0.16 -4.61 16.05
CA GLY A 32 -1.25 -4.75 15.66
C GLY A 32 -1.57 -4.13 14.30
N SER A 33 -2.82 -3.72 14.10
CA SER A 33 -3.32 -3.31 12.77
C SER A 33 -4.09 -1.99 12.80
N ASP A 34 -4.39 -1.46 11.61
CA ASP A 34 -5.17 -0.24 11.39
C ASP A 34 -4.52 0.99 12.03
N TYR A 35 -3.27 1.26 11.69
CA TYR A 35 -2.55 2.43 12.19
C TYR A 35 -2.29 3.48 11.11
N GLY A 36 -2.36 4.74 11.53
CA GLY A 36 -2.09 5.96 10.79
C GLY A 36 -2.38 7.17 11.66
N PHE A 37 -2.25 8.38 11.13
CA PHE A 37 -2.69 9.58 11.85
C PHE A 37 -4.17 9.50 12.22
N PHE A 38 -5.01 8.98 11.31
CA PHE A 38 -6.33 8.43 11.61
C PHE A 38 -6.25 6.91 11.53
N ARG A 39 -6.77 6.19 12.53
CA ARG A 39 -6.87 4.74 12.43
C ARG A 39 -7.99 4.36 11.46
N TYR A 40 -9.15 5.00 11.60
CA TYR A 40 -10.29 4.81 10.71
C TYR A 40 -10.91 6.14 10.29
N VAL A 41 -11.17 6.30 9.00
CA VAL A 41 -12.07 7.33 8.47
C VAL A 41 -13.36 6.63 8.03
N GLY A 42 -14.47 6.93 8.72
CA GLY A 42 -15.77 6.31 8.50
C GLY A 42 -16.46 6.83 7.22
N LYS A 43 -17.55 6.21 6.80
CA LYS A 43 -18.26 6.50 5.53
C LYS A 43 -18.66 7.96 5.33
N THR A 44 -19.02 8.66 6.40
CA THR A 44 -19.36 10.10 6.37
C THR A 44 -18.16 10.99 6.64
N GLY A 45 -17.00 10.39 6.94
CA GLY A 45 -15.76 11.12 7.21
C GLY A 45 -15.21 11.78 5.94
N ARG A 46 -14.84 13.05 6.06
CA ARG A 46 -14.14 13.79 5.02
C ARG A 46 -12.94 14.50 5.62
N VAL A 47 -11.75 14.20 5.11
CA VAL A 47 -10.51 14.87 5.52
C VAL A 47 -9.91 15.52 4.30
N LYS A 48 -9.55 16.80 4.42
CA LYS A 48 -8.99 17.53 3.28
C LYS A 48 -7.93 18.56 3.68
N ASP A 49 -7.11 18.92 2.70
CA ASP A 49 -6.13 20.01 2.77
C ASP A 49 -5.19 19.88 3.98
N LEU A 50 -4.64 18.68 4.24
CA LEU A 50 -3.78 18.39 5.39
C LEU A 50 -2.51 17.67 4.98
N THR A 51 -1.37 18.14 5.48
CA THR A 51 -0.11 17.39 5.43
C THR A 51 0.18 16.77 6.80
N VAL A 52 0.60 15.52 6.81
CA VAL A 52 1.09 14.83 8.02
C VAL A 52 2.53 14.40 7.78
N SER A 53 3.42 14.66 8.74
CA SER A 53 4.81 14.22 8.63
C SER A 53 5.32 13.51 9.87
N GLY A 54 6.13 12.45 9.66
CA GLY A 54 6.73 11.69 10.75
C GLY A 54 6.93 10.22 10.44
N SER A 55 6.71 9.34 11.41
CA SER A 55 6.91 7.89 11.25
C SER A 55 5.75 7.07 11.80
N VAL A 56 5.35 6.06 11.04
CA VAL A 56 4.42 5.02 11.46
C VAL A 56 5.13 3.68 11.29
N GLN A 57 5.52 3.08 12.40
CA GLN A 57 6.25 1.80 12.43
C GLN A 57 5.42 0.79 13.21
N VAL A 58 4.85 -0.16 12.50
CA VAL A 58 4.01 -1.20 13.10
C VAL A 58 4.69 -2.56 12.87
N THR A 59 4.90 -3.29 13.96
CA THR A 59 5.61 -4.57 13.96
C THR A 59 4.66 -5.75 14.15
N GLY A 60 5.17 -6.96 13.94
CA GLY A 60 4.36 -8.17 13.93
C GLY A 60 3.63 -8.36 12.60
N SER A 61 2.58 -9.16 12.58
CA SER A 61 1.71 -9.35 11.40
C SER A 61 0.76 -8.15 11.27
N ALA A 62 1.33 -6.98 11.02
CA ALA A 62 0.61 -5.71 10.97
C ALA A 62 -0.14 -5.52 9.65
N GLU A 63 -1.45 -5.31 9.71
CA GLU A 63 -2.27 -5.05 8.54
C GLU A 63 -2.82 -3.63 8.53
N ASN A 64 -3.06 -3.09 7.34
CA ASN A 64 -3.68 -1.79 7.11
C ASN A 64 -2.91 -0.64 7.77
N VAL A 65 -1.67 -0.48 7.36
CA VAL A 65 -0.79 0.57 7.90
C VAL A 65 -0.63 1.69 6.87
N GLY A 66 -1.09 2.88 7.22
CA GLY A 66 -0.95 4.08 6.39
C GLY A 66 -0.26 5.21 7.15
N GLY A 67 0.46 6.06 6.45
CA GLY A 67 1.02 7.25 7.07
C GLY A 67 -0.07 8.22 7.53
N PHE A 68 -1.13 8.32 6.76
CA PHE A 68 -2.25 9.22 7.02
C PHE A 68 -3.47 8.49 7.60
N VAL A 69 -3.91 7.37 6.98
CA VAL A 69 -5.07 6.59 7.43
C VAL A 69 -4.76 5.09 7.39
N GLY A 70 -5.09 4.36 8.45
CA GLY A 70 -5.05 2.89 8.47
C GLY A 70 -6.09 2.32 7.50
N THR A 71 -7.38 2.51 7.81
CA THR A 71 -8.50 2.03 6.98
C THR A 71 -9.46 3.15 6.62
N ASN A 72 -9.70 3.37 5.32
CA ASN A 72 -10.56 4.44 4.80
C ASN A 72 -11.87 3.91 4.23
N TYR A 73 -12.99 4.40 4.73
CA TYR A 73 -14.35 4.24 4.17
C TYR A 73 -14.92 5.56 3.66
N GLY A 74 -14.25 6.69 3.92
CA GLY A 74 -14.71 8.04 3.63
C GLY A 74 -13.98 8.68 2.47
N ILE A 75 -13.81 9.99 2.54
CA ILE A 75 -13.19 10.79 1.48
C ILE A 75 -11.94 11.48 2.03
N LEU A 76 -10.83 11.26 1.34
CA LEU A 76 -9.58 12.00 1.53
C LEU A 76 -9.34 12.85 0.29
N GLU A 77 -9.10 14.15 0.46
CA GLU A 77 -8.93 15.09 -0.63
C GLU A 77 -7.75 16.04 -0.36
N ASN A 78 -6.81 16.14 -1.30
CA ASN A 78 -5.65 17.01 -1.19
C ASN A 78 -4.87 16.81 0.13
N CYS A 79 -4.64 15.54 0.50
CA CYS A 79 -3.88 15.18 1.70
C CYS A 79 -2.50 14.65 1.32
N SER A 80 -1.50 14.90 2.16
CA SER A 80 -0.12 14.51 1.91
C SER A 80 0.50 13.80 3.12
N PHE A 81 1.35 12.82 2.85
CA PHE A 81 2.21 12.21 3.86
C PHE A 81 3.69 12.36 3.51
N GLU A 82 4.51 12.72 4.50
CA GLU A 82 5.95 12.85 4.39
C GLU A 82 6.64 12.11 5.54
N GLY A 83 7.52 11.15 5.24
CA GLY A 83 8.25 10.43 6.27
C GLY A 83 8.40 8.95 6.02
N THR A 84 8.20 8.11 7.02
CA THR A 84 8.37 6.66 6.89
C THR A 84 7.15 5.89 7.36
N VAL A 85 6.75 4.88 6.58
CA VAL A 85 5.73 3.91 6.98
C VAL A 85 6.33 2.51 6.88
N THR A 86 6.24 1.75 7.97
CA THR A 86 6.66 0.34 8.01
C THR A 86 5.54 -0.51 8.57
N GLY A 87 5.21 -1.59 7.88
CA GLY A 87 4.20 -2.57 8.28
C GLY A 87 4.46 -3.91 7.62
N ASP A 88 3.49 -4.82 7.65
CA ASP A 88 3.60 -6.13 7.01
C ASP A 88 2.72 -6.22 5.77
N THR A 89 1.41 -6.09 5.91
CA THR A 89 0.43 -6.26 4.83
C THR A 89 -0.45 -5.03 4.69
N ASN A 90 -0.85 -4.67 3.47
CA ASN A 90 -1.63 -3.47 3.14
C ASN A 90 -0.95 -2.20 3.66
N VAL A 91 0.27 -1.94 3.19
CA VAL A 91 1.07 -0.79 3.63
C VAL A 91 1.03 0.31 2.59
N GLY A 92 0.59 1.50 2.96
CA GLY A 92 0.50 2.64 2.05
C GLY A 92 1.05 3.93 2.64
N GLY A 93 1.59 4.79 1.79
CA GLY A 93 2.06 6.11 2.22
C GLY A 93 0.93 6.98 2.77
N VAL A 94 -0.22 6.94 2.13
CA VAL A 94 -1.43 7.66 2.57
C VAL A 94 -2.38 6.73 3.29
N VAL A 95 -2.78 5.61 2.66
CA VAL A 95 -3.83 4.72 3.19
C VAL A 95 -3.34 3.28 3.20
N GLY A 96 -3.51 2.56 4.31
CA GLY A 96 -3.28 1.12 4.38
C GLY A 96 -4.28 0.37 3.51
N GLU A 97 -5.57 0.44 3.84
CA GLU A 97 -6.66 -0.12 3.05
C GLU A 97 -7.73 0.92 2.71
N ASN A 98 -8.02 1.08 1.42
CA ASN A 98 -9.13 1.89 0.91
C ASN A 98 -10.30 0.97 0.56
N ARG A 99 -11.36 1.00 1.35
CA ARG A 99 -12.55 0.15 1.21
C ARG A 99 -13.40 0.56 0.00
N ALA A 100 -14.38 -0.26 -0.36
CA ALA A 100 -15.20 -0.08 -1.57
C ALA A 100 -15.90 1.30 -1.66
N ASP A 101 -16.32 1.87 -0.54
CA ASP A 101 -16.92 3.21 -0.47
C ASP A 101 -15.86 4.33 -0.35
N GLY A 102 -14.60 3.96 -0.10
CA GLY A 102 -13.51 4.90 0.15
C GLY A 102 -13.05 5.61 -1.13
N ILE A 103 -12.83 6.90 -1.02
CA ILE A 103 -12.38 7.76 -2.12
C ILE A 103 -11.13 8.53 -1.68
N VAL A 104 -10.07 8.45 -2.48
CA VAL A 104 -8.81 9.16 -2.26
C VAL A 104 -8.53 10.00 -3.50
N LEU A 105 -8.63 11.33 -3.34
CA LEU A 105 -8.52 12.30 -4.43
C LEU A 105 -7.32 13.20 -4.23
N THR A 106 -6.50 13.36 -5.26
CA THR A 106 -5.41 14.35 -5.29
C THR A 106 -4.53 14.27 -4.03
N CYS A 107 -4.20 13.06 -3.60
CA CYS A 107 -3.36 12.83 -2.44
C CYS A 107 -1.92 12.50 -2.85
N TYR A 108 -0.97 12.81 -1.97
CA TYR A 108 0.46 12.76 -2.28
C TYR A 108 1.21 11.94 -1.24
N ASN A 109 2.17 11.13 -1.71
CA ASN A 109 3.18 10.53 -0.85
C ASN A 109 4.58 11.00 -1.24
N LYS A 110 5.34 11.46 -0.25
CA LYS A 110 6.76 11.80 -0.37
C LYS A 110 7.63 10.97 0.58
N GLY A 111 7.02 10.01 1.27
CA GLY A 111 7.68 9.18 2.25
C GLY A 111 8.25 7.89 1.68
N THR A 112 9.06 7.21 2.47
CA THR A 112 9.55 5.86 2.20
C THR A 112 8.63 4.83 2.83
N ILE A 113 8.19 3.87 2.04
CA ILE A 113 7.21 2.86 2.43
C ILE A 113 7.84 1.48 2.37
N VAL A 114 7.76 0.74 3.46
CA VAL A 114 8.35 -0.59 3.59
C VAL A 114 7.32 -1.58 4.11
N GLY A 115 7.18 -2.70 3.42
CA GLY A 115 6.25 -3.77 3.82
C GLY A 115 6.55 -5.08 3.12
N THR A 116 5.80 -6.13 3.47
CA THR A 116 5.96 -7.48 2.93
C THR A 116 4.99 -7.74 1.78
N ASN A 117 3.70 -7.44 1.98
CA ASN A 117 2.66 -7.70 0.99
C ASN A 117 1.78 -6.46 0.77
N GLU A 118 1.35 -6.27 -0.48
CA GLU A 118 0.40 -5.23 -0.86
C GLU A 118 0.88 -3.84 -0.43
N VAL A 119 2.05 -3.44 -0.97
CA VAL A 119 2.75 -2.20 -0.60
C VAL A 119 2.61 -1.16 -1.70
N GLY A 120 2.05 0.01 -1.39
CA GLY A 120 1.84 1.07 -2.36
C GLY A 120 2.24 2.46 -1.88
N GLY A 121 2.64 3.31 -2.80
CA GLY A 121 2.99 4.68 -2.46
C GLY A 121 1.82 5.48 -1.91
N ILE A 122 0.63 5.28 -2.45
CA ILE A 122 -0.60 5.90 -1.95
C ILE A 122 -1.39 4.92 -1.07
N CYS A 123 -1.62 3.70 -1.56
CA CYS A 123 -2.51 2.75 -0.90
C CYS A 123 -1.93 1.33 -0.93
N GLY A 124 -1.96 0.60 0.18
CA GLY A 124 -1.60 -0.81 0.20
C GLY A 124 -2.60 -1.63 -0.60
N MET A 125 -3.86 -1.71 -0.13
CA MET A 125 -4.98 -2.40 -0.79
C MET A 125 -6.09 -1.42 -1.16
N ASN A 126 -6.38 -1.30 -2.46
CA ASN A 126 -7.47 -0.46 -2.97
C ASN A 126 -8.65 -1.30 -3.44
N ARG A 127 -9.84 -1.06 -2.86
CA ARG A 127 -11.14 -1.59 -3.29
C ARG A 127 -12.09 -0.50 -3.76
N GLY A 128 -11.77 0.77 -3.47
CA GLY A 128 -12.53 1.97 -3.81
C GLY A 128 -11.93 2.73 -4.98
N ILE A 129 -11.82 4.05 -4.83
CA ILE A 129 -11.33 4.94 -5.88
C ILE A 129 -10.06 5.67 -5.42
N LEU A 130 -9.01 5.58 -6.24
CA LEU A 130 -7.83 6.44 -6.18
C LEU A 130 -7.82 7.29 -7.45
N GLN A 131 -7.85 8.61 -7.30
CA GLN A 131 -7.90 9.51 -8.45
C GLN A 131 -6.94 10.67 -8.31
N ASN A 132 -6.17 10.93 -9.38
CA ASN A 132 -5.23 12.03 -9.50
C ASN A 132 -4.19 12.08 -8.35
N CYS A 133 -3.84 10.92 -7.80
CA CYS A 133 -2.85 10.81 -6.74
C CYS A 133 -1.44 10.71 -7.32
N GLU A 134 -0.46 11.16 -6.54
CA GLU A 134 0.93 11.15 -6.96
C GLU A 134 1.84 10.57 -5.87
N ASN A 135 2.74 9.67 -6.29
CA ASN A 135 3.82 9.16 -5.45
C ASN A 135 5.17 9.71 -5.92
N GLU A 136 5.88 10.37 -5.03
CA GLU A 136 7.28 10.78 -5.19
C GLU A 136 8.22 9.99 -4.26
N GLY A 137 7.65 9.21 -3.35
CA GLY A 137 8.36 8.44 -2.35
C GLY A 137 8.89 7.11 -2.88
N LYS A 138 9.68 6.44 -2.07
CA LYS A 138 10.32 5.16 -2.39
C LYS A 138 9.54 3.99 -1.78
N ILE A 139 9.44 2.90 -2.52
CA ILE A 139 8.64 1.75 -2.13
C ILE A 139 9.52 0.50 -2.12
N ASN A 140 9.77 -0.08 -0.95
CA ASN A 140 10.55 -1.31 -0.81
C ASN A 140 11.92 -1.24 -1.52
N ASP A 141 12.59 -0.10 -1.52
CA ASP A 141 13.86 0.14 -2.20
C ASP A 141 15.09 -0.30 -1.40
N GLU A 142 14.89 -0.97 -0.27
CA GLU A 142 15.98 -1.42 0.60
C GLU A 142 16.62 -2.72 0.13
N ASP A 143 17.96 -2.73 0.15
CA ASP A 143 18.75 -3.96 0.06
C ASP A 143 18.53 -4.80 1.33
N LEU A 144 17.70 -5.82 1.21
CA LEU A 144 17.58 -6.84 2.24
C LEU A 144 18.84 -7.70 2.19
N LYS A 145 19.89 -7.25 2.85
CA LYS A 145 21.09 -8.06 3.06
C LYS A 145 20.71 -9.25 3.91
N THR A 146 20.33 -10.33 3.27
CA THR A 146 20.41 -11.66 3.86
C THR A 146 21.88 -11.98 3.98
N THR A 147 22.51 -11.62 5.11
CA THR A 147 23.80 -12.17 5.47
C THR A 147 23.60 -13.65 5.75
N LEU A 148 23.85 -14.48 4.73
CA LEU A 148 24.14 -15.88 4.96
C LEU A 148 25.44 -15.91 5.77
N ASP A 149 25.32 -16.06 7.08
CA ASP A 149 26.48 -16.38 7.90
C ASP A 149 26.87 -17.84 7.59
N LEU A 150 27.88 -17.98 6.75
CA LEU A 150 28.41 -19.29 6.37
C LEU A 150 29.31 -19.92 7.46
N ASN A 151 29.58 -19.19 8.54
CA ASN A 151 30.37 -19.68 9.68
C ASN A 151 29.49 -20.53 10.60
N GLY A 152 29.48 -21.82 10.43
CA GLY A 152 28.71 -22.75 11.26
C GLY A 152 27.55 -23.47 10.57
N ILE A 153 27.48 -23.41 9.25
CA ILE A 153 26.45 -24.13 8.51
C ILE A 153 26.80 -25.63 8.45
N ASP A 154 25.98 -26.42 9.09
CA ASP A 154 25.93 -27.87 8.84
C ASP A 154 25.22 -28.10 7.50
N ILE A 155 26.01 -28.52 6.50
CA ILE A 155 25.51 -28.79 5.13
C ILE A 155 24.44 -29.90 5.14
N GLY A 156 24.40 -30.77 6.14
CA GLY A 156 23.41 -31.84 6.30
C GLY A 156 22.02 -31.35 6.73
N THR A 157 21.94 -30.16 7.30
CA THR A 157 20.68 -29.55 7.78
C THR A 157 20.33 -28.24 7.08
N LEU A 158 21.00 -27.93 5.96
CA LEU A 158 20.82 -26.70 5.23
C LEU A 158 19.38 -26.57 4.68
N ASN A 159 18.52 -25.92 5.44
CA ASN A 159 17.20 -25.56 4.99
C ASN A 159 17.25 -24.20 4.30
N LEU A 160 17.49 -24.20 3.00
CA LEU A 160 17.59 -23.00 2.17
C LEU A 160 16.26 -22.22 2.04
N THR A 161 15.18 -22.74 2.63
CA THR A 161 13.85 -22.10 2.56
C THR A 161 13.59 -21.10 3.71
N GLN A 162 14.44 -21.01 4.72
CA GLN A 162 14.13 -20.31 5.96
C GLN A 162 14.34 -18.79 5.94
N ASN A 163 14.99 -18.19 4.96
CA ASN A 163 15.31 -16.76 5.02
C ASN A 163 15.14 -15.99 3.70
N VAL A 164 14.28 -16.46 2.81
CA VAL A 164 13.90 -15.63 1.66
C VAL A 164 12.75 -14.73 2.10
N VAL A 165 13.06 -13.48 2.43
CA VAL A 165 12.02 -12.46 2.60
C VAL A 165 11.34 -12.29 1.25
N THR A 166 10.14 -12.82 1.12
CA THR A 166 9.30 -12.60 -0.06
C THR A 166 8.58 -11.29 0.11
N ARG A 167 8.76 -10.36 -0.82
CA ARG A 167 7.95 -9.16 -0.96
C ARG A 167 7.04 -9.35 -2.15
N ASN A 168 5.76 -9.06 -1.99
CA ASN A 168 4.77 -9.27 -3.03
C ASN A 168 3.89 -8.05 -3.22
N ASP A 169 3.40 -7.88 -4.45
CA ASP A 169 2.40 -6.89 -4.79
C ASP A 169 2.83 -5.47 -4.40
N ALA A 170 3.95 -5.00 -4.98
CA ALA A 170 4.44 -3.65 -4.78
C ALA A 170 4.10 -2.74 -5.96
N GLY A 171 3.57 -1.55 -5.70
CA GLY A 171 3.23 -0.59 -6.74
C GLY A 171 3.44 0.86 -6.32
N GLY A 172 3.77 1.72 -7.28
CA GLY A 172 4.00 3.14 -7.02
C GLY A 172 2.76 3.87 -6.48
N ILE A 173 1.57 3.42 -6.84
CA ILE A 173 0.30 3.96 -6.36
C ILE A 173 -0.38 2.97 -5.43
N ALA A 174 -0.61 1.73 -5.86
CA ALA A 174 -1.25 0.72 -5.04
C ALA A 174 -0.48 -0.61 -5.08
N GLY A 175 -0.34 -1.29 -3.94
CA GLY A 175 0.19 -2.64 -3.90
C GLY A 175 -0.73 -3.59 -4.64
N ARG A 176 -2.00 -3.62 -4.23
CA ARG A 176 -3.07 -4.37 -4.91
C ARG A 176 -4.30 -3.49 -5.13
N SER A 177 -4.98 -3.68 -6.26
CA SER A 177 -6.23 -2.96 -6.53
C SER A 177 -7.26 -3.86 -7.21
N SER A 178 -8.46 -3.93 -6.61
CA SER A 178 -9.69 -4.43 -7.22
C SER A 178 -10.69 -3.30 -7.51
N GLY A 179 -10.37 -2.08 -7.11
CA GLY A 179 -11.15 -0.87 -7.37
C GLY A 179 -10.68 -0.10 -8.61
N THR A 180 -10.90 1.20 -8.61
CA THR A 180 -10.52 2.11 -9.70
C THR A 180 -9.28 2.92 -9.33
N VAL A 181 -8.32 2.97 -10.26
CA VAL A 181 -7.14 3.85 -10.18
C VAL A 181 -7.09 4.69 -11.46
N ALA A 182 -7.31 6.00 -11.33
CA ALA A 182 -7.46 6.90 -12.47
C ALA A 182 -6.59 8.15 -12.37
N GLY A 183 -5.89 8.50 -13.44
CA GLY A 183 -5.10 9.73 -13.52
C GLY A 183 -3.93 9.82 -12.56
N CYS A 184 -3.52 8.71 -11.94
CA CYS A 184 -2.45 8.70 -10.94
C CYS A 184 -1.06 8.64 -11.59
N THR A 185 -0.08 9.22 -10.91
CA THR A 185 1.30 9.29 -11.41
C THR A 185 2.28 8.79 -10.35
N ASN A 186 3.14 7.85 -10.73
CA ASN A 186 4.31 7.49 -9.94
C ASN A 186 5.57 8.16 -10.49
N LYS A 187 6.35 8.76 -9.61
CA LYS A 187 7.68 9.32 -9.87
C LYS A 187 8.76 8.66 -9.01
N GLY A 188 8.35 7.93 -7.98
CA GLY A 188 9.25 7.28 -7.03
C GLY A 188 9.84 5.98 -7.54
N GLU A 189 10.89 5.52 -6.88
CA GLU A 189 11.52 4.23 -7.13
C GLU A 189 10.76 3.10 -6.43
N ILE A 190 10.63 1.95 -7.11
CA ILE A 190 9.86 0.82 -6.60
C ILE A 190 10.67 -0.45 -6.67
N GLY A 191 10.71 -1.14 -5.54
CA GLY A 191 11.35 -2.43 -5.40
C GLY A 191 12.87 -2.38 -5.36
N TYR A 192 13.47 -3.54 -5.28
CA TYR A 192 14.92 -3.73 -5.30
C TYR A 192 15.27 -4.87 -6.26
N ALA A 193 16.46 -4.80 -6.87
CA ALA A 193 16.90 -5.80 -7.84
C ALA A 193 16.86 -7.21 -7.24
N HIS A 194 16.28 -8.15 -7.97
CA HIS A 194 16.15 -9.57 -7.61
C HIS A 194 15.28 -9.88 -6.38
N ILE A 195 14.53 -8.88 -5.86
CA ILE A 195 13.61 -9.06 -4.72
C ILE A 195 12.21 -8.63 -5.15
N GLY A 196 11.19 -9.39 -4.76
CA GLY A 196 9.79 -9.05 -4.99
C GLY A 196 9.16 -9.70 -6.22
N TYR A 197 7.87 -9.98 -6.07
CA TYR A 197 6.99 -10.52 -7.09
C TYR A 197 5.85 -9.53 -7.33
N ASN A 198 5.32 -9.49 -8.56
CA ASN A 198 4.23 -8.59 -8.94
C ASN A 198 4.57 -7.13 -8.62
N VAL A 199 5.63 -6.63 -9.21
CA VAL A 199 6.11 -5.25 -8.99
C VAL A 199 5.69 -4.38 -10.17
N GLY A 200 4.85 -3.40 -9.93
CA GLY A 200 4.35 -2.50 -10.97
C GLY A 200 4.65 -1.04 -10.73
N GLY A 201 4.91 -0.30 -11.78
CA GLY A 201 5.18 1.13 -11.71
C GLY A 201 4.00 1.95 -11.15
N VAL A 202 2.80 1.44 -11.30
CA VAL A 202 1.57 2.01 -10.72
C VAL A 202 0.93 1.02 -9.75
N ILE A 203 0.71 -0.23 -10.16
CA ILE A 203 0.02 -1.23 -9.34
C ILE A 203 0.78 -2.55 -9.39
N GLY A 204 1.03 -3.16 -8.23
CA GLY A 204 1.65 -4.47 -8.14
C GLY A 204 0.75 -5.56 -8.73
N ARG A 205 -0.47 -5.71 -8.19
CA ARG A 205 -1.47 -6.68 -8.66
C ARG A 205 -2.81 -6.00 -8.90
N GLN A 206 -3.38 -6.21 -10.09
CA GLN A 206 -4.59 -5.54 -10.55
C GLN A 206 -5.68 -6.51 -10.97
N SER A 207 -6.91 -6.31 -10.46
CA SER A 207 -8.14 -6.98 -10.93
C SER A 207 -9.29 -6.02 -11.23
N GLY A 208 -9.16 -4.72 -10.90
CA GLY A 208 -10.16 -3.68 -11.17
C GLY A 208 -9.84 -2.84 -12.42
N THR A 209 -10.04 -1.53 -12.34
CA THR A 209 -9.91 -0.58 -13.47
C THR A 209 -8.69 0.34 -13.31
N VAL A 210 -7.89 0.49 -14.36
CA VAL A 210 -6.76 1.44 -14.43
C VAL A 210 -6.92 2.33 -15.65
N ILE A 211 -6.97 3.65 -15.44
CA ILE A 211 -7.23 4.63 -16.52
C ILE A 211 -6.24 5.78 -16.43
N ASN A 212 -5.58 6.13 -17.54
CA ASN A 212 -4.75 7.32 -17.68
C ASN A 212 -3.68 7.48 -16.60
N CYS A 213 -3.12 6.38 -16.11
CA CYS A 213 -2.04 6.41 -15.14
C CYS A 213 -0.66 6.46 -15.81
N LYS A 214 0.32 7.02 -15.10
CA LYS A 214 1.69 7.16 -15.57
C LYS A 214 2.68 6.62 -14.55
N ASN A 215 3.75 6.00 -15.07
CA ASN A 215 4.94 5.71 -14.28
C ASN A 215 6.13 6.42 -14.90
N MET A 216 6.87 7.16 -14.08
CA MET A 216 8.10 7.87 -14.42
C MET A 216 9.27 7.39 -13.56
N GLY A 217 9.01 6.54 -12.56
CA GLY A 217 10.01 5.98 -11.66
C GLY A 217 10.61 4.67 -12.17
N HIS A 218 11.72 4.28 -11.57
CA HIS A 218 12.33 2.96 -11.80
C HIS A 218 11.54 1.87 -11.10
N VAL A 219 11.42 0.71 -11.77
CA VAL A 219 10.74 -0.47 -11.23
C VAL A 219 11.73 -1.63 -11.23
N MET A 220 11.97 -2.20 -10.07
CA MET A 220 12.88 -3.33 -9.88
C MET A 220 12.20 -4.45 -9.12
N GLY A 221 12.57 -5.69 -9.40
CA GLY A 221 11.99 -6.85 -8.75
C GLY A 221 12.64 -8.15 -9.23
N ARG A 222 12.05 -9.28 -8.85
CA ARG A 222 12.51 -10.60 -9.22
C ARG A 222 11.69 -11.22 -10.36
N LYS A 223 10.36 -11.09 -10.28
CA LYS A 223 9.42 -11.71 -11.24
C LYS A 223 8.14 -10.90 -11.34
N ASP A 224 7.49 -10.96 -12.51
CA ASP A 224 6.25 -10.26 -12.81
C ASP A 224 6.40 -8.74 -12.59
N ILE A 225 7.33 -8.16 -13.35
CA ILE A 225 7.69 -6.74 -13.27
C ILE A 225 7.06 -6.02 -14.46
N GLY A 226 6.30 -4.98 -14.19
CA GLY A 226 5.65 -4.17 -15.21
C GLY A 226 5.85 -2.68 -15.03
N GLY A 227 6.02 -1.95 -16.13
CA GLY A 227 6.14 -0.50 -16.10
C GLY A 227 4.89 0.21 -15.54
N ILE A 228 3.72 -0.42 -15.63
CA ILE A 228 2.45 0.06 -15.07
C ILE A 228 1.88 -0.96 -14.09
N ILE A 229 1.67 -2.22 -14.49
CA ILE A 229 1.07 -3.29 -13.69
C ILE A 229 2.05 -4.45 -13.65
N GLY A 230 2.34 -4.99 -12.46
CA GLY A 230 3.16 -6.18 -12.28
C GLY A 230 2.41 -7.43 -12.73
N GLN A 231 1.22 -7.67 -12.16
CA GLN A 231 0.34 -8.77 -12.52
C GLN A 231 -1.10 -8.29 -12.72
N ALA A 232 -1.69 -8.62 -13.87
CA ALA A 232 -3.12 -8.42 -14.13
C ALA A 232 -3.85 -9.73 -13.87
N GLU A 233 -4.88 -9.69 -13.02
CA GLU A 233 -5.79 -10.81 -12.77
C GLU A 233 -7.04 -10.63 -13.64
N PRO A 234 -7.63 -11.70 -14.17
CA PRO A 234 -8.89 -11.60 -14.87
C PRO A 234 -9.98 -11.13 -13.91
N TYR A 235 -10.82 -10.21 -14.37
CA TYR A 235 -12.03 -9.83 -13.67
C TYR A 235 -12.96 -11.05 -13.65
N ARG A 236 -13.32 -11.52 -12.47
CA ARG A 236 -14.30 -12.58 -12.29
C ARG A 236 -15.63 -11.93 -11.91
N GLU A 237 -16.54 -11.86 -12.84
CA GLU A 237 -17.94 -11.53 -12.57
C GLU A 237 -18.59 -12.76 -11.93
N SER A 238 -19.02 -12.64 -10.68
CA SER A 238 -19.78 -13.70 -10.02
C SER A 238 -21.24 -13.49 -10.37
N GLU A 239 -21.77 -14.20 -11.37
CA GLU A 239 -23.22 -14.30 -11.59
C GLU A 239 -23.83 -15.20 -10.51
N TYR A 240 -24.68 -14.62 -9.67
CA TYR A 240 -25.60 -15.35 -8.82
C TYR A 240 -26.78 -15.82 -9.67
N LEU A 241 -26.72 -17.02 -10.21
CA LEU A 241 -27.91 -17.68 -10.69
C LEU A 241 -28.62 -18.29 -9.48
N SER A 242 -29.91 -18.03 -9.39
CA SER A 242 -30.76 -18.11 -8.20
C SER A 242 -30.83 -19.44 -7.42
N ASP A 243 -30.19 -20.48 -7.84
CA ASP A 243 -30.18 -21.78 -7.11
C ASP A 243 -28.91 -22.61 -7.26
N HIS A 244 -27.92 -22.20 -8.04
CA HIS A 244 -26.68 -22.96 -8.22
C HIS A 244 -25.47 -22.04 -8.34
N LEU A 245 -24.51 -22.21 -7.44
CA LEU A 245 -23.12 -21.74 -7.62
C LEU A 245 -22.46 -22.64 -8.68
N GLU A 246 -22.59 -22.35 -9.94
CA GLU A 246 -21.71 -22.92 -10.94
C GLU A 246 -20.34 -22.27 -10.84
N LYS A 247 -19.35 -23.09 -10.50
CA LYS A 247 -17.94 -22.73 -10.62
C LYS A 247 -17.65 -22.50 -12.10
N VAL A 248 -17.47 -21.24 -12.49
CA VAL A 248 -17.00 -20.92 -13.84
C VAL A 248 -15.67 -21.63 -14.02
N LYS A 249 -15.59 -22.59 -14.93
CA LYS A 249 -14.32 -23.22 -15.31
C LYS A 249 -13.45 -22.15 -15.95
N ASP A 250 -12.22 -22.01 -15.46
CA ASP A 250 -11.19 -21.30 -16.19
C ASP A 250 -10.98 -21.99 -17.53
N ASP A 251 -11.27 -21.31 -18.63
CA ASP A 251 -10.97 -21.79 -19.99
C ASP A 251 -9.48 -21.68 -20.36
N PHE A 252 -8.60 -21.62 -19.38
CA PHE A 252 -7.15 -21.67 -19.56
C PHE A 252 -6.59 -23.01 -19.10
N SER A 253 -7.13 -24.11 -19.62
CA SER A 253 -6.46 -25.41 -19.55
C SER A 253 -5.95 -25.78 -20.95
N GLU A 254 -4.74 -25.34 -21.29
CA GLU A 254 -3.79 -26.04 -22.13
C GLU A 254 -2.46 -26.13 -21.38
#